data_4b1716cad6800136f90837dd1cfd44d8
#
_entry.id   4b1716cad6800136f90837dd1cfd44d8
#
_cell.length_a   1.000
_cell.length_b   1.000
_cell.length_c   1.000
_cell.angle_alpha   90.00
_cell.angle_beta   90.00
_cell.angle_gamma   90.00
#
_symmetry.space_group_name_H-M   'P 1'
#
loop_
_entity.id
_entity.type
_entity.pdbx_description
1 polymer ?
#
loop_
_entity_poly.entity_id
_entity_poly.type
_entity_poly.pdbx_seq_one_letter_code
_entity_poly.pdbx_strand_id
1 'polypeptide(L)'
;EPEYGQEIYCLAPKLDQAALVYDGFYQMVQAEDELAELAKKRRSDIYIAESNTVIKPIAFNAKKSDGFNPQLVVCDEMAAWSGDAGLKQYEVMKSALGARTQPMILSISTAGYINDSIYDELMKRSTSFLKGNSKERRLLPFLYMIDDVEKWNDIDELKKANPNMGVSVKESFFMDEIAVAEGSLSKKA
;
A
#
# COMPACT_ATOMS: atom_id res chain seq x y z
N GLU A 1 7.58 14.60 20.75
CA GLU A 1 8.62 15.17 19.86
C GLU A 1 8.85 14.23 18.69
N PRO A 2 9.05 14.74 17.47
CA PRO A 2 9.39 13.90 16.34
C PRO A 2 10.74 13.23 16.56
N GLU A 3 10.84 11.94 16.22
CA GLU A 3 12.11 11.22 16.30
C GLU A 3 13.11 11.79 15.29
N TYR A 4 14.37 11.92 15.71
CA TYR A 4 15.44 12.37 14.81
C TYR A 4 15.97 11.23 13.96
N GLY A 5 16.39 11.52 12.73
CA GLY A 5 16.99 10.54 11.82
C GLY A 5 15.98 9.52 11.31
N GLN A 6 14.78 9.96 10.97
CA GLN A 6 13.72 9.10 10.44
C GLN A 6 14.04 8.64 9.01
N GLU A 7 13.73 7.39 8.73
CA GLU A 7 13.78 6.83 7.38
C GLU A 7 12.38 6.43 6.94
N ILE A 8 11.95 6.95 5.80
CA ILE A 8 10.65 6.66 5.18
C ILE A 8 10.90 5.99 3.84
N TYR A 9 10.28 4.83 3.63
CA TYR A 9 10.46 4.04 2.43
C TYR A 9 9.17 3.87 1.66
N CYS A 10 9.19 4.21 0.37
CA CYS A 10 8.19 3.76 -0.59
C CYS A 10 8.70 2.47 -1.21
N LEU A 11 8.04 1.35 -0.92
CA LEU A 11 8.53 0.01 -1.24
C LEU A 11 7.63 -0.68 -2.26
N ALA A 12 8.23 -1.22 -3.30
CA ALA A 12 7.55 -2.03 -4.33
C ALA A 12 8.51 -3.07 -4.92
N PRO A 13 8.02 -4.07 -5.68
CA PRO A 13 8.86 -5.06 -6.36
C PRO A 13 9.89 -4.44 -7.31
N LYS A 14 9.50 -3.34 -7.99
CA LYS A 14 10.36 -2.60 -8.91
C LYS A 14 10.51 -1.15 -8.46
N LEU A 15 11.68 -0.58 -8.74
CA LEU A 15 11.97 0.80 -8.36
C LEU A 15 11.02 1.82 -9.02
N ASP A 16 10.65 1.59 -10.27
CA ASP A 16 9.72 2.48 -10.99
C ASP A 16 8.32 2.51 -10.34
N GLN A 17 7.87 1.38 -9.80
CA GLN A 17 6.62 1.31 -9.06
C GLN A 17 6.73 2.04 -7.71
N ALA A 18 7.82 1.83 -6.98
CA ALA A 18 8.09 2.56 -5.73
C ALA A 18 8.19 4.07 -5.97
N ALA A 19 8.71 4.48 -7.12
CA ALA A 19 8.85 5.87 -7.52
C ALA A 19 7.50 6.56 -7.73
N LEU A 20 6.44 5.85 -8.14
CA LEU A 20 5.11 6.44 -8.31
C LEU A 20 4.58 7.01 -6.99
N VAL A 21 4.67 6.26 -5.90
CA VAL A 21 4.27 6.72 -4.55
C VAL A 21 5.15 7.88 -4.09
N TYR A 22 6.45 7.73 -4.29
CA TYR A 22 7.43 8.74 -3.90
C TYR A 22 7.25 10.06 -4.66
N ASP A 23 7.04 10.03 -5.97
CA ASP A 23 6.84 11.23 -6.78
C ASP A 23 5.48 11.88 -6.49
N GLY A 24 4.42 11.08 -6.26
CA GLY A 24 3.13 11.59 -5.80
C GLY A 24 3.23 12.32 -4.46
N PHE A 25 3.94 11.74 -3.50
CA PHE A 25 4.23 12.39 -2.22
C PHE A 25 4.98 13.72 -2.44
N TYR A 26 6.04 13.71 -3.27
CA TYR A 26 6.80 14.92 -3.55
C TYR A 26 5.96 16.02 -4.20
N GLN A 27 5.07 15.68 -5.14
CA GLN A 27 4.15 16.64 -5.76
C GLN A 27 3.21 17.28 -4.73
N MET A 28 2.68 16.49 -3.79
CA MET A 28 1.83 17.04 -2.71
C MET A 28 2.61 17.98 -1.79
N VAL A 29 3.84 17.62 -1.43
CA VAL A 29 4.73 18.49 -0.64
C VAL A 29 5.04 19.79 -1.37
N GLN A 30 5.27 19.76 -2.68
CA GLN A 30 5.56 20.95 -3.47
C GLN A 30 4.33 21.84 -3.73
N ALA A 31 3.14 21.32 -3.55
CA ALA A 31 1.90 22.09 -3.68
C ALA A 31 1.60 22.98 -2.45
N GLU A 32 2.35 22.80 -1.36
CA GLU A 32 2.21 23.54 -0.11
C GLU A 32 3.53 24.24 0.23
N ASP A 33 3.53 25.58 0.20
CA ASP A 33 4.76 26.41 0.33
C ASP A 33 5.56 26.08 1.61
N GLU A 34 4.89 25.93 2.75
CA GLU A 34 5.54 25.63 4.04
C GLU A 34 6.25 24.26 4.01
N LEU A 35 5.65 23.27 3.38
CA LEU A 35 6.24 21.93 3.23
C LEU A 35 7.38 21.92 2.21
N ALA A 36 7.24 22.70 1.13
CA ALA A 36 8.25 22.81 0.08
C ALA A 36 9.57 23.42 0.60
N GLU A 37 9.48 24.36 1.54
CA GLU A 37 10.67 24.94 2.18
C GLU A 37 11.43 23.93 3.04
N LEU A 38 10.72 23.01 3.70
CA LEU A 38 11.31 22.00 4.59
C LEU A 38 11.94 20.84 3.84
N ALA A 39 11.33 20.40 2.73
CA ALA A 39 11.65 19.17 2.03
C ALA A 39 12.48 19.43 0.76
N LYS A 40 13.74 19.01 0.76
CA LYS A 40 14.64 19.19 -0.39
C LYS A 40 14.82 17.90 -1.18
N LYS A 41 14.41 17.90 -2.45
CA LYS A 41 14.68 16.77 -3.36
C LYS A 41 16.17 16.71 -3.70
N ARG A 42 16.77 15.56 -3.43
CA ARG A 42 18.14 15.20 -3.85
C ARG A 42 18.08 14.18 -4.99
N ARG A 43 19.22 13.67 -5.42
CA ARG A 43 19.29 12.74 -6.55
C ARG A 43 18.47 11.46 -6.35
N SER A 44 18.43 10.93 -5.13
CA SER A 44 17.85 9.62 -4.82
C SER A 44 16.80 9.63 -3.72
N ASP A 45 16.56 10.78 -3.12
CA ASP A 45 15.69 10.91 -1.96
C ASP A 45 15.16 12.35 -1.77
N ILE A 46 14.21 12.50 -0.86
CA ILE A 46 13.81 13.79 -0.28
C ILE A 46 14.42 13.85 1.12
N TYR A 47 14.99 14.99 1.47
CA TYR A 47 15.64 15.23 2.74
C TYR A 47 15.03 16.39 3.50
N ILE A 48 14.73 16.17 4.77
CA ILE A 48 14.26 17.18 5.72
C ILE A 48 15.36 17.43 6.75
N ALA A 49 15.97 18.61 6.68
CA ALA A 49 17.19 18.92 7.45
C ALA A 49 16.93 19.02 8.97
N GLU A 50 15.81 19.62 9.39
CA GLU A 50 15.49 19.82 10.79
C GLU A 50 15.45 18.53 11.60
N SER A 51 14.83 17.48 11.04
CA SER A 51 14.67 16.18 11.69
C SER A 51 15.67 15.13 11.19
N ASN A 52 16.57 15.51 10.26
CA ASN A 52 17.45 14.56 9.57
C ASN A 52 16.68 13.39 8.93
N THR A 53 15.52 13.67 8.38
CA THR A 53 14.63 12.67 7.79
C THR A 53 14.98 12.43 6.32
N VAL A 54 15.00 11.17 5.91
CA VAL A 54 15.21 10.73 4.54
C VAL A 54 13.99 9.97 4.04
N ILE A 55 13.48 10.34 2.86
CA ILE A 55 12.35 9.67 2.21
C ILE A 55 12.83 9.18 0.86
N LYS A 56 12.71 7.88 0.58
CA LYS A 56 13.23 7.31 -0.67
C LYS A 56 12.44 6.12 -1.20
N PRO A 57 12.35 5.97 -2.52
CA PRO A 57 11.83 4.76 -3.14
C PRO A 57 12.89 3.65 -3.06
N ILE A 58 12.45 2.44 -2.79
CA ILE A 58 13.29 1.24 -2.79
C ILE A 58 12.57 0.07 -3.47
N ALA A 59 13.32 -0.70 -4.25
CA ALA A 59 12.87 -1.97 -4.79
C ALA A 59 13.27 -3.13 -3.86
N PHE A 60 12.65 -4.29 -4.04
CA PHE A 60 13.04 -5.50 -3.33
C PHE A 60 14.50 -5.81 -3.57
N ASN A 61 15.23 -6.05 -2.50
CA ASN A 61 16.61 -6.48 -2.57
C ASN A 61 16.99 -7.31 -1.33
N ALA A 62 16.74 -8.60 -1.41
CA ALA A 62 17.01 -9.53 -0.31
C ALA A 62 18.49 -9.53 0.16
N LYS A 63 19.43 -9.09 -0.69
CA LYS A 63 20.87 -9.04 -0.35
C LYS A 63 21.31 -7.77 0.38
N LYS A 64 20.46 -6.73 0.43
CA LYS A 64 20.76 -5.44 1.09
C LYS A 64 19.78 -5.13 2.22
N SER A 65 19.21 -6.15 2.81
CA SER A 65 18.15 -6.01 3.82
C SER A 65 18.66 -5.62 5.21
N ASP A 66 19.97 -5.61 5.42
CA ASP A 66 20.56 -5.23 6.69
C ASP A 66 20.77 -3.71 6.78
N GLY A 67 20.40 -3.14 7.92
CA GLY A 67 20.65 -1.73 8.21
C GLY A 67 19.49 -0.78 7.95
N PHE A 68 18.30 -1.27 7.65
CA PHE A 68 17.09 -0.42 7.62
C PHE A 68 16.67 0.00 9.04
N ASN A 69 16.25 1.26 9.18
CA ASN A 69 15.73 1.80 10.42
C ASN A 69 14.46 2.65 10.14
N PRO A 70 13.42 2.02 9.57
CA PRO A 70 12.25 2.73 9.08
C PRO A 70 11.38 3.29 10.20
N GLN A 71 10.92 4.52 10.02
CA GLN A 71 9.81 5.11 10.75
C GLN A 71 8.48 4.80 10.06
N LEU A 72 8.47 4.87 8.73
CA LEU A 72 7.32 4.55 7.90
C LEU A 72 7.77 3.74 6.68
N VAL A 73 7.03 2.68 6.38
CA VAL A 73 7.14 1.95 5.13
C VAL A 73 5.80 1.99 4.43
N VAL A 74 5.75 2.55 3.23
CA VAL A 74 4.58 2.52 2.35
C VAL A 74 4.78 1.39 1.35
N CYS A 75 3.97 0.35 1.46
CA CYS A 75 3.95 -0.81 0.58
C CYS A 75 2.77 -0.67 -0.38
N ASP A 76 3.04 -0.40 -1.64
CA ASP A 76 2.01 -0.23 -2.66
C ASP A 76 1.84 -1.48 -3.50
N GLU A 77 0.62 -1.68 -4.01
CA GLU A 77 0.23 -2.79 -4.88
C GLU A 77 0.62 -4.17 -4.31
N MET A 78 0.25 -4.43 -3.04
CA MET A 78 0.60 -5.67 -2.33
C MET A 78 0.16 -6.94 -3.05
N ALA A 79 -0.91 -6.90 -3.84
CA ALA A 79 -1.37 -8.02 -4.66
C ALA A 79 -0.35 -8.44 -5.73
N ALA A 80 0.52 -7.53 -6.17
CA ALA A 80 1.60 -7.82 -7.11
C ALA A 80 2.86 -8.41 -6.45
N TRP A 81 2.90 -8.50 -5.11
CA TRP A 81 4.05 -9.01 -4.37
C TRP A 81 4.02 -10.54 -4.30
N SER A 82 4.30 -11.19 -5.41
CA SER A 82 4.21 -12.63 -5.54
C SER A 82 5.42 -13.38 -4.94
N GLY A 83 5.16 -14.58 -4.46
CA GLY A 83 6.17 -15.54 -3.99
C GLY A 83 6.91 -15.13 -2.71
N ASP A 84 7.94 -15.92 -2.39
CA ASP A 84 8.75 -15.77 -1.17
C ASP A 84 9.48 -14.43 -1.07
N ALA A 85 9.79 -13.78 -2.20
CA ALA A 85 10.53 -12.52 -2.20
C ALA A 85 9.72 -11.38 -1.58
N GLY A 86 8.43 -11.28 -1.90
CA GLY A 86 7.52 -10.29 -1.32
C GLY A 86 7.34 -10.49 0.18
N LEU A 87 7.09 -11.74 0.60
CA LEU A 87 6.95 -12.09 2.01
C LEU A 87 8.22 -11.75 2.80
N LYS A 88 9.39 -12.20 2.34
CA LYS A 88 10.68 -11.91 2.99
C LYS A 88 10.95 -10.43 3.10
N GLN A 89 10.68 -9.66 2.04
CA GLN A 89 10.91 -8.21 2.06
C GLN A 89 9.99 -7.52 3.08
N TYR A 90 8.72 -7.92 3.15
CA TYR A 90 7.78 -7.40 4.13
C TYR A 90 8.24 -7.71 5.56
N GLU A 91 8.63 -8.96 5.84
CA GLU A 91 9.10 -9.39 7.16
C GLU A 91 10.37 -8.66 7.60
N VAL A 92 11.31 -8.43 6.69
CA VAL A 92 12.52 -7.63 6.96
C VAL A 92 12.14 -6.21 7.39
N MET A 93 11.26 -5.55 6.64
CA MET A 93 10.81 -4.20 7.01
C MET A 93 10.05 -4.19 8.34
N LYS A 94 9.17 -5.16 8.56
CA LYS A 94 8.44 -5.31 9.81
C LYS A 94 9.37 -5.52 11.01
N SER A 95 10.40 -6.35 10.85
CA SER A 95 11.40 -6.58 11.89
C SER A 95 12.22 -5.31 12.19
N ALA A 96 12.59 -4.56 11.16
CA ALA A 96 13.38 -3.34 11.29
C ALA A 96 12.63 -2.21 12.03
N LEU A 97 11.30 -2.23 12.08
CA LEU A 97 10.50 -1.24 12.82
C LEU A 97 10.75 -1.27 14.35
N GLY A 98 11.26 -2.37 14.88
CA GLY A 98 11.43 -2.56 16.33
C GLY A 98 12.37 -1.55 17.01
N ALA A 99 13.17 -0.81 16.25
CA ALA A 99 14.08 0.21 16.74
C ALA A 99 13.42 1.59 16.96
N ARG A 100 12.18 1.76 16.52
CA ARG A 100 11.45 3.03 16.58
C ARG A 100 10.35 3.02 17.62
N THR A 101 9.98 4.21 18.11
CA THR A 101 8.94 4.36 19.16
C THR A 101 7.54 4.26 18.58
N GLN A 102 7.29 4.88 17.42
CA GLN A 102 6.00 4.91 16.74
C GLN A 102 6.13 4.58 15.25
N PRO A 103 6.65 3.40 14.92
CA PRO A 103 6.81 3.01 13.53
C PRO A 103 5.47 2.60 12.91
N MET A 104 5.38 2.69 11.58
CA MET A 104 4.19 2.28 10.84
C MET A 104 4.55 1.58 9.53
N ILE A 105 3.77 0.55 9.18
CA ILE A 105 3.68 0.04 7.82
C ILE A 105 2.29 0.39 7.28
N LEU A 106 2.24 1.06 6.15
CA LEU A 106 1.03 1.32 5.39
C LEU A 106 1.04 0.41 4.17
N SER A 107 0.13 -0.56 4.13
CA SER A 107 -0.03 -1.47 3.01
C SER A 107 -1.27 -1.10 2.21
N ILE A 108 -1.09 -0.87 0.91
CA ILE A 108 -2.16 -0.46 -0.01
C ILE A 108 -2.21 -1.47 -1.14
N SER A 109 -3.40 -1.85 -1.57
CA SER A 109 -3.56 -2.76 -2.71
C SER A 109 -4.96 -2.68 -3.31
N THR A 110 -5.03 -2.95 -4.59
CA THR A 110 -6.25 -3.44 -5.24
C THR A 110 -6.47 -4.92 -4.92
N ALA A 111 -7.61 -5.47 -5.32
CA ALA A 111 -7.86 -6.90 -5.22
C ALA A 111 -6.85 -7.70 -6.06
N GLY A 112 -6.45 -8.85 -5.57
CA GLY A 112 -5.53 -9.76 -6.24
C GLY A 112 -6.04 -11.20 -6.24
N TYR A 113 -5.38 -12.05 -7.03
CA TYR A 113 -5.64 -13.49 -7.02
C TYR A 113 -4.98 -14.14 -5.80
N ILE A 114 -5.60 -15.22 -5.29
CA ILE A 114 -5.02 -16.05 -4.24
C ILE A 114 -3.81 -16.79 -4.83
N ASN A 115 -2.63 -16.55 -4.28
CA ASN A 115 -1.36 -17.12 -4.76
C ASN A 115 -0.34 -17.41 -3.63
N ASP A 116 -0.84 -17.62 -2.41
CA ASP A 116 -0.03 -17.85 -1.20
C ASP A 116 1.05 -16.77 -0.96
N SER A 117 0.67 -15.52 -1.20
CA SER A 117 1.54 -14.35 -1.05
C SER A 117 1.33 -13.63 0.28
N ILE A 118 2.16 -12.62 0.51
CA ILE A 118 1.97 -11.69 1.64
C ILE A 118 0.60 -11.00 1.60
N TYR A 119 0.03 -10.76 0.40
CA TYR A 119 -1.32 -10.20 0.26
C TYR A 119 -2.36 -11.12 0.92
N ASP A 120 -2.32 -12.43 0.64
CA ASP A 120 -3.25 -13.40 1.22
C ASP A 120 -3.11 -13.47 2.74
N GLU A 121 -1.88 -13.41 3.25
CA GLU A 121 -1.64 -13.38 4.69
C GLU A 121 -2.24 -12.14 5.34
N LEU A 122 -2.03 -10.96 4.76
CA LEU A 122 -2.60 -9.70 5.26
C LEU A 122 -4.12 -9.69 5.19
N MET A 123 -4.72 -10.25 4.14
CA MET A 123 -6.17 -10.41 4.01
C MET A 123 -6.74 -11.32 5.09
N LYS A 124 -6.11 -12.47 5.35
CA LYS A 124 -6.51 -13.40 6.43
C LYS A 124 -6.42 -12.72 7.81
N ARG A 125 -5.32 -12.02 8.08
CA ARG A 125 -5.11 -11.28 9.34
C ARG A 125 -6.15 -10.17 9.51
N SER A 126 -6.38 -9.37 8.48
CA SER A 126 -7.34 -8.26 8.47
C SER A 126 -8.77 -8.75 8.71
N THR A 127 -9.18 -9.79 8.00
CA THR A 127 -10.49 -10.41 8.17
C THR A 127 -10.66 -10.98 9.58
N SER A 128 -9.65 -11.68 10.11
CA SER A 128 -9.68 -12.20 11.48
C SER A 128 -9.80 -11.08 12.52
N PHE A 129 -9.08 -9.98 12.33
CA PHE A 129 -9.15 -8.82 13.20
C PHE A 129 -10.55 -8.18 13.19
N LEU A 130 -11.11 -7.91 12.01
CA LEU A 130 -12.44 -7.30 11.86
C LEU A 130 -13.56 -8.19 12.43
N LYS A 131 -13.38 -9.52 12.40
CA LYS A 131 -14.29 -10.48 13.02
C LYS A 131 -14.12 -10.63 14.54
N GLY A 132 -13.20 -9.89 15.16
CA GLY A 132 -12.91 -9.97 16.58
C GLY A 132 -12.16 -11.23 17.02
N ASN A 133 -11.59 -11.99 16.09
CA ASN A 133 -10.87 -13.24 16.36
C ASN A 133 -9.35 -13.06 16.55
N SER A 134 -8.87 -11.81 16.50
CA SER A 134 -7.46 -11.48 16.67
C SER A 134 -7.20 -10.75 17.98
N LYS A 135 -6.04 -11.03 18.60
CA LYS A 135 -5.53 -10.30 19.76
C LYS A 135 -4.61 -9.14 19.38
N GLU A 136 -4.41 -8.88 18.10
CA GLU A 136 -3.59 -7.77 17.63
C GLU A 136 -4.18 -6.43 18.08
N ARG A 137 -3.31 -5.50 18.50
CA ARG A 137 -3.73 -4.17 18.99
C ARG A 137 -3.25 -3.02 18.10
N ARG A 138 -2.39 -3.32 17.11
CA ARG A 138 -1.75 -2.34 16.23
C ARG A 138 -1.99 -2.69 14.76
N LEU A 139 -3.21 -3.13 14.45
CA LEU A 139 -3.67 -3.38 13.09
C LEU A 139 -4.92 -2.56 12.85
N LEU A 140 -4.96 -1.81 11.75
CA LEU A 140 -6.10 -1.02 11.33
C LEU A 140 -6.42 -1.34 9.87
N PRO A 141 -7.26 -2.36 9.60
CA PRO A 141 -7.61 -2.74 8.25
C PRO A 141 -8.82 -1.95 7.73
N PHE A 142 -8.72 -1.54 6.47
CA PHE A 142 -9.84 -1.03 5.68
C PHE A 142 -10.02 -1.97 4.48
N LEU A 143 -11.10 -2.73 4.45
CA LEU A 143 -11.41 -3.66 3.38
C LEU A 143 -12.67 -3.18 2.65
N TYR A 144 -12.48 -2.70 1.43
CA TYR A 144 -13.56 -2.30 0.53
C TYR A 144 -13.81 -3.47 -0.43
N MET A 145 -14.92 -4.17 -0.27
CA MET A 145 -15.23 -5.37 -1.05
C MET A 145 -16.74 -5.54 -1.14
N ILE A 146 -17.18 -6.31 -2.10
CA ILE A 146 -18.58 -6.72 -2.20
C ILE A 146 -18.92 -7.71 -1.06
N ASP A 147 -20.16 -7.70 -0.59
CA ASP A 147 -20.60 -8.61 0.48
C ASP A 147 -20.95 -10.00 -0.06
N ASP A 148 -21.44 -10.04 -1.30
CA ASP A 148 -21.92 -11.26 -1.95
C ASP A 148 -21.32 -11.38 -3.35
N VAL A 149 -20.46 -12.36 -3.56
CA VAL A 149 -19.79 -12.59 -4.84
C VAL A 149 -20.74 -12.94 -5.98
N GLU A 150 -21.94 -13.49 -5.67
CA GLU A 150 -22.95 -13.76 -6.69
C GLU A 150 -23.57 -12.47 -7.26
N LYS A 151 -23.39 -11.36 -6.56
CA LYS A 151 -23.85 -10.02 -6.99
C LYS A 151 -22.73 -9.18 -7.60
N TRP A 152 -21.75 -9.82 -8.21
CA TRP A 152 -20.59 -9.15 -8.82
C TRP A 152 -20.98 -8.12 -9.90
N ASN A 153 -22.19 -8.24 -10.49
CA ASN A 153 -22.75 -7.34 -11.50
C ASN A 153 -23.79 -6.35 -10.94
N ASP A 154 -23.98 -6.29 -9.63
CA ASP A 154 -24.85 -5.33 -8.98
C ASP A 154 -24.06 -4.06 -8.67
N ILE A 155 -24.50 -2.92 -9.24
CA ILE A 155 -23.80 -1.64 -9.08
C ILE A 155 -23.76 -1.15 -7.63
N ASP A 156 -24.77 -1.46 -6.81
CA ASP A 156 -24.80 -1.06 -5.42
C ASP A 156 -23.84 -1.91 -4.55
N GLU A 157 -23.63 -3.18 -4.92
CA GLU A 157 -22.55 -3.98 -4.33
C GLU A 157 -21.19 -3.46 -4.75
N LEU A 158 -21.00 -3.12 -6.03
CA LEU A 158 -19.74 -2.58 -6.53
C LEU A 158 -19.37 -1.22 -5.91
N LYS A 159 -20.33 -0.40 -5.51
CA LYS A 159 -20.09 0.84 -4.75
C LYS A 159 -19.42 0.58 -3.41
N LYS A 160 -19.72 -0.53 -2.74
CA LYS A 160 -19.05 -0.91 -1.48
C LYS A 160 -17.56 -1.19 -1.67
N ALA A 161 -17.21 -1.85 -2.79
CA ALA A 161 -15.82 -2.15 -3.14
C ALA A 161 -15.08 -0.94 -3.75
N ASN A 162 -15.81 0.07 -4.24
CA ASN A 162 -15.26 1.22 -4.95
C ASN A 162 -15.78 2.53 -4.35
N PRO A 163 -15.27 2.97 -3.18
CA PRO A 163 -15.77 4.16 -2.49
C PRO A 163 -15.60 5.46 -3.30
N ASN A 164 -14.75 5.45 -4.32
CA ASN A 164 -14.52 6.57 -5.23
C ASN A 164 -15.40 6.53 -6.50
N MET A 165 -16.34 5.58 -6.57
CA MET A 165 -17.29 5.53 -7.68
C MET A 165 -18.17 6.79 -7.70
N GLY A 166 -18.28 7.42 -8.86
CA GLY A 166 -18.96 8.71 -9.03
C GLY A 166 -18.09 9.95 -8.75
N VAL A 167 -16.87 9.76 -8.23
CA VAL A 167 -15.89 10.84 -7.99
C VAL A 167 -14.74 10.74 -8.99
N SER A 168 -13.85 9.76 -8.86
CA SER A 168 -12.72 9.54 -9.77
C SER A 168 -13.03 8.55 -10.89
N VAL A 169 -13.93 7.60 -10.66
CA VAL A 169 -14.37 6.59 -11.63
C VAL A 169 -15.86 6.73 -11.85
N LYS A 170 -16.30 6.87 -13.10
CA LYS A 170 -17.71 7.00 -13.45
C LYS A 170 -18.43 5.67 -13.30
N GLU A 171 -19.69 5.71 -12.86
CA GLU A 171 -20.55 4.53 -12.76
C GLU A 171 -20.74 3.86 -14.11
N SER A 172 -20.83 4.62 -15.21
CA SER A 172 -20.93 4.08 -16.57
C SER A 172 -19.77 3.16 -16.96
N PHE A 173 -18.56 3.42 -16.45
CA PHE A 173 -17.42 2.53 -16.69
C PHE A 173 -17.68 1.13 -16.12
N PHE A 174 -18.23 1.03 -14.91
CA PHE A 174 -18.56 -0.26 -14.30
C PHE A 174 -19.69 -0.97 -15.07
N MET A 175 -20.69 -0.22 -15.51
CA MET A 175 -21.78 -0.81 -16.32
C MET A 175 -21.27 -1.39 -17.65
N ASP A 176 -20.32 -0.70 -18.30
CA ASP A 176 -19.69 -1.18 -19.52
C ASP A 176 -18.86 -2.45 -19.26
N GLU A 177 -18.08 -2.48 -18.18
CA GLU A 177 -17.29 -3.65 -17.78
C GLU A 177 -18.17 -4.85 -17.39
N ILE A 178 -19.29 -4.63 -16.70
CA ILE A 178 -20.29 -5.67 -16.40
C ILE A 178 -20.81 -6.27 -17.72
N ALA A 179 -21.25 -5.43 -18.66
CA ALA A 179 -21.78 -5.90 -19.93
C ALA A 179 -20.76 -6.75 -20.72
N VAL A 180 -19.48 -6.35 -20.69
CA VAL A 180 -18.40 -7.14 -21.31
C VAL A 180 -18.18 -8.45 -20.56
N ALA A 181 -18.21 -8.43 -19.23
CA ALA A 181 -17.98 -9.62 -18.41
C ALA A 181 -19.12 -10.64 -18.52
N GLU A 182 -20.38 -10.20 -18.67
CA GLU A 182 -21.52 -11.08 -18.91
C GLU A 182 -21.38 -11.90 -20.19
N GLY A 183 -20.74 -11.33 -21.22
CA GLY A 183 -20.41 -12.00 -22.48
C GLY A 183 -19.15 -12.88 -22.43
N SER A 184 -18.36 -12.87 -21.35
CA SER A 184 -17.07 -13.55 -21.27
C SER A 184 -16.92 -14.36 -19.99
N LEU A 185 -16.78 -15.71 -20.14
CA LEU A 185 -16.54 -16.61 -19.00
C LEU A 185 -15.23 -16.31 -18.26
N SER A 186 -14.21 -15.82 -18.97
CA SER A 186 -12.91 -15.50 -18.36
C SER A 186 -12.88 -14.21 -17.53
N LYS A 187 -13.88 -13.34 -17.67
CA LYS A 187 -14.01 -12.11 -16.90
C LYS A 187 -14.92 -12.24 -15.67
N LYS A 188 -15.63 -13.37 -15.55
CA LYS A 188 -16.48 -13.70 -14.38
C LYS A 188 -15.71 -14.39 -13.25
N ALA A 189 -14.51 -14.87 -13.52
CA ALA A 189 -13.63 -15.53 -12.57
C ALA A 189 -12.70 -14.52 -11.91
#